data_5d0c837830488b0ff1f8f2ce36a809e8
#
_entry.id   5d0c837830488b0ff1f8f2ce36a809e8
#
_cell.length_a   1.000
_cell.length_b   1.000
_cell.length_c   1.000
_cell.angle_alpha   90.00
_cell.angle_beta   90.00
_cell.angle_gamma   90.00
#
_symmetry.space_group_name_H-M   'P 1'
#
loop_
_entity.id
_entity.type
_entity.pdbx_description
1 polymer ?
#
loop_
_entity_poly.entity_id
_entity_poly.type
_entity_poly.pdbx_seq_one_letter_code
_entity_poly.pdbx_strand_id
1 'polypeptide(L)'
;MLSTRVVEKESRRIHRISLSLPIRVEVQVDQNISWNEITRLSDISPFGAGFVLKRPMKRGRLLQMTMPLPRQLRNFDFLEPQYRVWGLVRRCVPIAGSAGNESYAFGVAFTGKRPPECFLKNPSKLYDITHREEDGLWSLTEAAAVPDESDLPRIEQRQSRFSIPLTLLIEVMDANGNTIASEHTVTENLSLGGASIFSTLDLEIGSFLRLTSEQYNTTIISVVRNKRTGADCIPRLHVEFIDRFFPLEGIV
;
A
#
# COMPACT_ATOMS: atom_id res chain seq x y z
N MET A 1 40.83 20.28 -12.49
CA MET A 1 39.89 20.96 -11.59
C MET A 1 38.63 20.11 -11.53
N LEU A 2 38.49 19.31 -10.48
CA LEU A 2 37.34 18.46 -10.26
C LEU A 2 36.29 19.28 -9.49
N SER A 3 35.15 19.58 -10.13
CA SER A 3 34.03 20.27 -9.52
C SER A 3 33.26 19.30 -8.66
N THR A 4 33.38 19.40 -7.36
CA THR A 4 32.61 18.66 -6.38
C THR A 4 31.18 19.23 -6.37
N ARG A 5 30.24 18.53 -6.97
CA ARG A 5 28.80 18.82 -6.80
C ARG A 5 28.43 18.54 -5.36
N VAL A 6 28.23 19.60 -4.60
CA VAL A 6 27.55 19.56 -3.29
C VAL A 6 26.10 19.19 -3.56
N VAL A 7 25.71 17.97 -3.18
CA VAL A 7 24.30 17.57 -3.13
C VAL A 7 23.69 18.31 -1.94
N GLU A 8 22.96 19.37 -2.20
CA GLU A 8 22.14 20.04 -1.20
C GLU A 8 21.16 19.02 -0.62
N LYS A 9 21.39 18.68 0.64
CA LYS A 9 20.50 17.88 1.45
C LYS A 9 19.27 18.74 1.72
N GLU A 10 18.18 18.50 1.00
CA GLU A 10 16.88 19.15 1.22
C GLU A 10 16.52 19.07 2.70
N SER A 11 16.67 20.18 3.42
CA SER A 11 16.40 20.26 4.85
C SER A 11 14.88 20.15 5.03
N ARG A 12 14.43 19.08 5.63
CA ARG A 12 13.00 18.89 5.97
C ARG A 12 12.53 20.03 6.86
N ARG A 13 11.53 20.79 6.43
CA ARG A 13 10.96 21.95 7.15
C ARG A 13 10.28 21.59 8.47
N ILE A 14 10.10 20.31 8.80
CA ILE A 14 9.36 19.84 9.96
C ILE A 14 10.23 18.90 10.79
N HIS A 15 10.47 19.28 12.04
CA HIS A 15 11.17 18.43 13.00
C HIS A 15 10.33 17.18 13.33
N ARG A 16 10.94 16.02 13.23
CA ARG A 16 10.41 14.74 13.72
C ARG A 16 11.09 14.41 15.03
N ILE A 17 10.28 13.96 15.96
CA ILE A 17 10.75 13.54 17.28
C ILE A 17 10.84 12.02 17.24
N SER A 18 11.99 11.47 17.61
CA SER A 18 12.12 10.03 17.85
C SER A 18 11.37 9.69 19.13
N LEU A 19 10.31 8.92 19.01
CA LEU A 19 9.43 8.60 20.13
C LEU A 19 8.92 7.17 20.00
N SER A 20 9.34 6.30 20.91
CA SER A 20 8.95 4.89 20.90
C SER A 20 7.72 4.65 21.77
N LEU A 21 6.53 4.90 21.21
CA LEU A 21 5.25 4.60 21.85
C LEU A 21 4.58 3.40 21.16
N PRO A 22 3.83 2.58 21.92
CA PRO A 22 3.01 1.54 21.31
C PRO A 22 1.89 2.18 20.50
N ILE A 23 1.66 1.66 19.29
CA ILE A 23 0.54 2.05 18.45
C ILE A 23 -0.21 0.80 17.97
N ARG A 24 -1.52 0.92 17.87
CA ARG A 24 -2.36 -0.02 17.16
C ARG A 24 -2.70 0.57 15.81
N VAL A 25 -2.36 -0.15 14.77
CA VAL A 25 -2.68 0.18 13.38
C VAL A 25 -3.82 -0.72 12.93
N GLU A 26 -4.88 -0.13 12.41
CA GLU A 26 -6.04 -0.82 11.86
C GLU A 26 -6.16 -0.48 10.38
N VAL A 27 -6.26 -1.52 9.56
CA VAL A 27 -6.34 -1.38 8.11
C VAL A 27 -7.59 -2.08 7.63
N GLN A 28 -8.43 -1.35 6.94
CA GLN A 28 -9.56 -1.91 6.21
C GLN A 28 -9.17 -2.02 4.74
N VAL A 29 -9.05 -3.25 4.26
CA VAL A 29 -8.64 -3.54 2.88
C VAL A 29 -9.82 -3.36 1.93
N ASP A 30 -10.99 -3.86 2.35
CA ASP A 30 -12.29 -3.67 1.71
C ASP A 30 -13.43 -3.76 2.76
N GLN A 31 -14.67 -3.94 2.33
CA GLN A 31 -15.82 -3.99 3.24
C GLN A 31 -15.80 -5.21 4.17
N ASN A 32 -15.15 -6.30 3.80
CA ASN A 32 -15.16 -7.58 4.50
C ASN A 32 -13.83 -7.94 5.14
N ILE A 33 -12.74 -7.38 4.62
CA ILE A 33 -11.37 -7.72 5.04
C ILE A 33 -10.76 -6.53 5.79
N SER A 34 -10.45 -6.78 7.04
CA SER A 34 -9.68 -5.86 7.87
C SER A 34 -8.64 -6.62 8.68
N TRP A 35 -7.60 -5.93 9.10
CA TRP A 35 -6.61 -6.48 10.01
C TRP A 35 -6.08 -5.37 10.91
N ASN A 36 -5.48 -5.76 12.02
CA ASN A 36 -4.80 -4.85 12.91
C ASN A 36 -3.43 -5.41 13.33
N GLU A 37 -2.53 -4.51 13.68
CA GLU A 37 -1.21 -4.86 14.18
C GLU A 37 -0.80 -3.86 15.27
N ILE A 38 -0.18 -4.36 16.33
CA ILE A 38 0.40 -3.54 17.38
C ILE A 38 1.90 -3.45 17.12
N THR A 39 2.40 -2.23 17.05
CA THR A 39 3.81 -1.94 16.83
C THR A 39 4.26 -0.74 17.64
N ARG A 40 5.44 -0.19 17.35
CA ARG A 40 5.97 1.01 17.98
C ARG A 40 6.24 2.09 16.96
N LEU A 41 6.00 3.35 17.35
CA LEU A 41 6.48 4.50 16.60
C LEU A 41 7.99 4.47 16.50
N SER A 42 8.53 4.83 15.34
CA SER A 42 9.95 5.14 15.14
C SER A 42 10.22 6.63 15.24
N ASP A 43 9.32 7.40 14.67
CA ASP A 43 9.33 8.87 14.71
C ASP A 43 7.93 9.43 14.57
N ILE A 44 7.72 10.66 15.04
CA ILE A 44 6.46 11.37 14.94
C ILE A 44 6.67 12.87 14.75
N SER A 45 5.72 13.49 14.09
CA SER A 45 5.54 14.94 14.00
C SER A 45 4.04 15.26 14.11
N PRO A 46 3.63 16.54 14.23
CA PRO A 46 2.20 16.89 14.22
C PRO A 46 1.46 16.47 12.95
N PHE A 47 2.19 16.14 11.87
CA PHE A 47 1.63 15.90 10.54
C PHE A 47 1.78 14.46 10.05
N GLY A 48 2.40 13.59 10.84
CA GLY A 48 2.62 12.22 10.43
C GLY A 48 3.51 11.42 11.35
N ALA A 49 3.59 10.12 11.09
CA ALA A 49 4.33 9.16 11.89
C ALA A 49 5.12 8.17 11.03
N GLY A 50 6.20 7.63 11.63
CA GLY A 50 6.95 6.50 11.11
C GLY A 50 6.83 5.31 12.05
N PHE A 51 6.70 4.10 11.50
CA PHE A 51 6.65 2.83 12.24
C PHE A 51 6.96 1.65 11.32
N VAL A 52 7.01 0.45 11.89
CA VAL A 52 7.31 -0.79 11.16
C VAL A 52 6.15 -1.75 11.32
N LEU A 53 5.72 -2.40 10.22
CA LEU A 53 4.72 -3.47 10.21
C LEU A 53 5.27 -4.71 9.52
N LYS A 54 4.64 -5.85 9.79
CA LYS A 54 4.96 -7.13 9.16
C LYS A 54 4.28 -7.31 7.80
N ARG A 55 3.27 -6.51 7.49
CA ARG A 55 2.49 -6.60 6.27
C ARG A 55 2.73 -5.38 5.39
N PRO A 56 2.98 -5.56 4.08
CA PRO A 56 3.13 -4.44 3.17
C PRO A 56 1.80 -3.74 2.90
N MET A 57 1.87 -2.47 2.57
CA MET A 57 0.73 -1.69 2.08
C MET A 57 1.15 -0.79 0.93
N LYS A 58 0.22 -0.58 0.02
CA LYS A 58 0.43 0.36 -1.08
C LYS A 58 0.34 1.80 -0.61
N ARG A 59 1.18 2.66 -1.19
CA ARG A 59 1.02 4.10 -1.06
C ARG A 59 -0.40 4.53 -1.47
N GLY A 60 -0.97 5.49 -0.75
CA GLY A 60 -2.33 5.94 -0.98
C GLY A 60 -3.39 5.17 -0.20
N ARG A 61 -3.03 4.14 0.55
CA ARG A 61 -3.95 3.47 1.47
C ARG A 61 -4.18 4.29 2.72
N LEU A 62 -5.42 4.30 3.19
CA LEU A 62 -5.78 4.84 4.49
C LEU A 62 -5.71 3.76 5.57
N LEU A 63 -5.27 4.18 6.74
CA LEU A 63 -5.25 3.36 7.95
C LEU A 63 -5.63 4.21 9.15
N GLN A 64 -6.16 3.56 10.19
CA GLN A 64 -6.43 4.18 11.46
C GLN A 64 -5.33 3.83 12.47
N MET A 65 -4.88 4.82 13.21
CA MET A 65 -3.91 4.65 14.29
C MET A 65 -4.52 5.05 15.61
N THR A 66 -4.27 4.24 16.64
CA THR A 66 -4.61 4.54 18.03
C THR A 66 -3.36 4.47 18.88
N MET A 67 -3.05 5.54 19.59
CA MET A 67 -1.81 5.65 20.37
C MET A 67 -1.96 6.57 21.60
N PRO A 68 -1.19 6.36 22.68
CA PRO A 68 -1.16 7.26 23.85
C PRO A 68 -0.24 8.47 23.59
N LEU A 69 -0.55 9.23 22.54
CA LEU A 69 0.26 10.38 22.15
C LEU A 69 0.16 11.52 23.19
N PRO A 70 1.28 12.17 23.58
CA PRO A 70 1.25 13.37 24.41
C PRO A 70 0.40 14.49 23.80
N ARG A 71 -0.32 15.24 24.64
CA ARG A 71 -1.27 16.28 24.19
C ARG A 71 -0.61 17.35 23.32
N GLN A 72 0.63 17.72 23.62
CA GLN A 72 1.39 18.74 22.88
C GLN A 72 1.69 18.36 21.42
N LEU A 73 1.58 17.06 21.09
CA LEU A 73 1.84 16.52 19.74
C LEU A 73 0.56 16.21 18.96
N ARG A 74 -0.62 16.51 19.55
CA ARG A 74 -1.91 16.25 18.92
C ARG A 74 -2.43 17.49 18.22
N ASN A 75 -3.19 17.29 17.14
CA ASN A 75 -3.90 18.35 16.44
C ASN A 75 -5.36 18.49 16.93
N PHE A 76 -5.90 17.45 17.58
CA PHE A 76 -7.26 17.41 18.15
C PHE A 76 -7.32 16.36 19.28
N ASP A 77 -8.50 16.19 19.90
CA ASP A 77 -8.75 15.22 20.99
C ASP A 77 -7.77 15.36 22.19
N PHE A 78 -7.55 16.60 22.61
CA PHE A 78 -6.60 16.91 23.68
C PHE A 78 -6.99 16.33 25.05
N LEU A 79 -8.28 16.04 25.28
CA LEU A 79 -8.80 15.51 26.54
C LEU A 79 -8.89 13.98 26.56
N GLU A 80 -8.87 13.35 25.39
CA GLU A 80 -9.00 11.91 25.27
C GLU A 80 -7.74 11.19 25.79
N PRO A 81 -7.87 10.04 26.47
CA PRO A 81 -6.70 9.29 26.95
C PRO A 81 -5.86 8.74 25.79
N GLN A 82 -6.49 8.45 24.67
CA GLN A 82 -5.82 7.96 23.46
C GLN A 82 -6.10 8.86 22.26
N TYR A 83 -5.10 9.03 21.43
CA TYR A 83 -5.21 9.74 20.17
C TYR A 83 -5.56 8.77 19.05
N ARG A 84 -6.69 9.01 18.38
CA ARG A 84 -7.15 8.24 17.23
C ARG A 84 -7.10 9.12 16.00
N VAL A 85 -6.25 8.74 15.04
CA VAL A 85 -6.04 9.54 13.83
C VAL A 85 -6.03 8.64 12.60
N TRP A 86 -6.65 9.13 11.53
CA TRP A 86 -6.51 8.54 10.21
C TRP A 86 -5.23 9.03 9.56
N GLY A 87 -4.62 8.16 8.78
CA GLY A 87 -3.39 8.49 8.07
C GLY A 87 -3.33 7.85 6.71
N LEU A 88 -2.68 8.55 5.80
CA LEU A 88 -2.40 8.10 4.45
C LEU A 88 -1.00 7.54 4.36
N VAL A 89 -0.86 6.31 3.86
CA VAL A 89 0.44 5.71 3.58
C VAL A 89 1.13 6.49 2.45
N ARG A 90 2.26 7.14 2.79
CA ARG A 90 3.10 7.88 1.84
C ARG A 90 4.33 7.10 1.42
N ARG A 91 4.78 6.19 2.26
CA ARG A 91 5.96 5.38 2.05
C ARG A 91 5.77 4.01 2.70
N CYS A 92 6.14 2.96 1.98
CA CYS A 92 6.28 1.61 2.47
C CYS A 92 7.56 1.05 1.85
N VAL A 93 8.54 0.69 2.67
CA VAL A 93 9.85 0.21 2.20
C VAL A 93 10.19 -1.07 2.95
N PRO A 94 10.56 -2.14 2.25
CA PRO A 94 11.02 -3.36 2.89
C PRO A 94 12.29 -3.07 3.70
N ILE A 95 12.37 -3.69 4.88
CA ILE A 95 13.56 -3.70 5.73
C ILE A 95 14.22 -5.05 5.54
N ALA A 96 15.50 -5.05 5.18
CA ALA A 96 16.28 -6.27 5.10
C ALA A 96 16.29 -6.98 6.47
N GLY A 97 15.69 -8.14 6.53
CA GLY A 97 15.63 -9.01 7.72
C GLY A 97 16.20 -10.39 7.41
N SER A 98 16.43 -11.18 8.45
CA SER A 98 16.78 -12.59 8.29
C SER A 98 15.61 -13.33 7.62
N ALA A 99 15.93 -14.32 6.81
CA ALA A 99 14.95 -15.13 6.08
C ALA A 99 13.76 -15.57 6.96
N GLY A 100 12.55 -15.19 6.56
CA GLY A 100 11.30 -15.52 7.25
C GLY A 100 10.74 -14.43 8.18
N ASN A 101 11.39 -13.28 8.34
CA ASN A 101 10.89 -12.17 9.19
C ASN A 101 10.85 -10.85 8.42
N GLU A 102 10.04 -10.85 7.36
CA GLU A 102 9.84 -9.63 6.55
C GLU A 102 9.16 -8.54 7.37
N SER A 103 9.68 -7.33 7.27
CA SER A 103 9.11 -6.14 7.89
C SER A 103 9.27 -4.92 6.97
N TYR A 104 8.39 -3.94 7.15
CA TYR A 104 8.27 -2.81 6.26
C TYR A 104 8.24 -1.52 7.05
N ALA A 105 9.11 -0.58 6.68
CA ALA A 105 9.10 0.77 7.26
C ALA A 105 8.04 1.63 6.57
N PHE A 106 7.17 2.20 7.38
CA PHE A 106 6.10 3.07 6.92
C PHE A 106 6.38 4.53 7.25
N GLY A 107 5.96 5.40 6.34
CA GLY A 107 5.78 6.81 6.59
C GLY A 107 4.34 7.20 6.26
N VAL A 108 3.63 7.75 7.23
CA VAL A 108 2.20 8.06 7.15
C VAL A 108 1.97 9.55 7.38
N ALA A 109 1.12 10.17 6.58
CA ALA A 109 0.65 11.54 6.74
C ALA A 109 -0.70 11.55 7.46
N PHE A 110 -0.87 12.38 8.50
CA PHE A 110 -2.14 12.48 9.24
C PHE A 110 -3.17 13.26 8.43
N THR A 111 -4.37 12.70 8.32
CA THR A 111 -5.44 13.22 7.47
C THR A 111 -6.68 13.65 8.26
N GLY A 112 -6.78 13.28 9.53
CA GLY A 112 -7.87 13.75 10.38
C GLY A 112 -8.46 12.70 11.31
N LYS A 113 -9.54 13.10 11.97
CA LYS A 113 -10.27 12.26 12.93
C LYS A 113 -11.18 11.24 12.26
N ARG A 114 -11.64 11.54 11.04
CA ARG A 114 -12.59 10.71 10.29
C ARG A 114 -12.04 10.41 8.90
N PRO A 115 -12.34 9.24 8.35
CA PRO A 115 -12.02 8.95 6.96
C PRO A 115 -12.98 9.71 6.04
N PRO A 116 -12.65 9.90 4.75
CA PRO A 116 -13.59 10.44 3.78
C PRO A 116 -14.77 9.47 3.56
N GLU A 117 -15.95 10.02 3.24
CA GLU A 117 -17.15 9.21 3.01
C GLU A 117 -17.01 8.18 1.90
N CYS A 118 -16.25 8.51 0.86
CA CYS A 118 -15.95 7.61 -0.23
C CYS A 118 -15.14 6.37 0.23
N PHE A 119 -14.32 6.50 1.27
CA PHE A 119 -13.62 5.36 1.89
C PHE A 119 -14.61 4.40 2.59
N LEU A 120 -15.62 4.92 3.26
CA LEU A 120 -16.62 4.08 3.93
C LEU A 120 -17.41 3.21 2.93
N LYS A 121 -17.63 3.75 1.72
CA LYS A 121 -18.29 3.03 0.63
C LYS A 121 -17.34 2.07 -0.10
N ASN A 122 -16.07 2.43 -0.24
CA ASN A 122 -15.06 1.61 -0.90
C ASN A 122 -13.69 1.79 -0.23
N PRO A 123 -13.38 1.01 0.82
CA PRO A 123 -12.09 1.07 1.52
C PRO A 123 -10.89 0.71 0.64
N SER A 124 -11.13 0.05 -0.49
CA SER A 124 -10.06 -0.35 -1.41
C SER A 124 -9.48 0.80 -2.24
N LYS A 125 -10.15 1.95 -2.29
CA LYS A 125 -9.68 3.13 -3.02
C LYS A 125 -8.32 3.63 -2.51
N LEU A 126 -7.57 4.21 -3.42
CA LEU A 126 -6.32 4.91 -3.12
C LEU A 126 -6.57 6.42 -3.10
N TYR A 127 -5.82 7.10 -2.28
CA TYR A 127 -5.90 8.55 -2.09
C TYR A 127 -4.53 9.19 -2.28
N ASP A 128 -4.54 10.48 -2.60
CA ASP A 128 -3.36 11.34 -2.52
C ASP A 128 -3.67 12.58 -1.68
N ILE A 129 -2.63 13.26 -1.25
CA ILE A 129 -2.74 14.51 -0.51
C ILE A 129 -2.71 15.68 -1.49
N THR A 130 -3.56 16.68 -1.27
CA THR A 130 -3.61 17.88 -2.10
C THR A 130 -2.86 19.03 -1.46
N HIS A 131 -3.33 19.48 -0.31
CA HIS A 131 -2.73 20.59 0.43
C HIS A 131 -2.84 20.31 1.94
N ARG A 132 -2.09 21.07 2.71
CA ARG A 132 -2.17 21.02 4.17
C ARG A 132 -3.11 22.11 4.66
N GLU A 133 -4.07 21.73 5.47
CA GLU A 133 -5.00 22.66 6.10
C GLU A 133 -4.31 23.47 7.21
N GLU A 134 -4.96 24.54 7.68
CA GLU A 134 -4.41 25.41 8.72
C GLU A 134 -4.16 24.70 10.04
N ASP A 135 -4.97 23.68 10.35
CA ASP A 135 -4.81 22.80 11.53
C ASP A 135 -3.62 21.83 11.41
N GLY A 136 -2.93 21.82 10.27
CA GLY A 136 -1.77 21.00 10.00
C GLY A 136 -2.06 19.61 9.44
N LEU A 137 -3.33 19.24 9.27
CA LEU A 137 -3.74 17.98 8.65
C LEU A 137 -3.66 18.06 7.13
N TRP A 138 -3.66 16.91 6.49
CA TRP A 138 -3.61 16.82 5.03
C TRP A 138 -4.98 16.55 4.44
N SER A 139 -5.43 17.40 3.54
CA SER A 139 -6.62 17.14 2.73
C SER A 139 -6.37 16.03 1.74
N LEU A 140 -7.38 15.17 1.59
CA LEU A 140 -7.37 14.02 0.69
C LEU A 140 -8.11 14.32 -0.60
N THR A 141 -7.58 13.79 -1.69
CA THR A 141 -8.30 13.60 -2.95
C THR A 141 -8.27 12.13 -3.32
N GLU A 142 -9.30 11.65 -4.01
CA GLU A 142 -9.20 10.33 -4.61
C GLU A 142 -8.04 10.35 -5.61
N ALA A 143 -7.13 9.39 -5.51
CA ALA A 143 -6.15 9.22 -6.55
C ALA A 143 -6.91 8.97 -7.84
N ALA A 144 -6.69 9.80 -8.86
CA ALA A 144 -7.28 9.58 -10.16
C ALA A 144 -7.01 8.12 -10.55
N ALA A 145 -8.05 7.44 -11.03
CA ALA A 145 -7.87 6.11 -11.64
C ALA A 145 -6.70 6.27 -12.60
N VAL A 146 -5.59 5.57 -12.34
CA VAL A 146 -4.31 5.80 -12.99
C VAL A 146 -4.54 5.95 -14.49
N PRO A 147 -4.32 7.11 -15.08
CA PRO A 147 -4.27 7.24 -16.53
C PRO A 147 -3.12 6.39 -17.04
N ASP A 148 -3.24 5.88 -18.23
CA ASP A 148 -2.25 5.07 -18.94
C ASP A 148 -0.82 5.57 -18.66
N GLU A 149 0.10 4.65 -18.40
CA GLU A 149 1.43 4.83 -17.80
C GLU A 149 2.39 5.79 -18.53
N SER A 150 1.94 6.58 -19.51
CA SER A 150 2.81 7.41 -20.36
C SER A 150 3.03 8.86 -19.92
N ASP A 151 2.21 9.45 -19.03
CA ASP A 151 2.15 10.92 -18.88
C ASP A 151 2.44 11.52 -17.49
N LEU A 152 3.07 10.82 -16.54
CA LEU A 152 3.39 11.40 -15.24
C LEU A 152 4.89 11.58 -15.01
N PRO A 153 5.33 12.72 -14.43
CA PRO A 153 6.73 12.94 -14.11
C PRO A 153 7.23 11.90 -13.09
N ARG A 154 8.23 11.16 -13.50
CA ARG A 154 8.88 10.07 -12.77
C ARG A 154 9.62 10.58 -11.53
N ILE A 155 8.97 10.65 -10.38
CA ILE A 155 9.62 10.78 -9.08
C ILE A 155 8.98 9.79 -8.09
N GLU A 156 9.05 8.53 -8.38
CA GLU A 156 8.89 7.43 -7.44
C GLU A 156 9.70 6.25 -7.93
N GLN A 157 10.40 5.59 -7.02
CA GLN A 157 11.00 4.30 -7.30
C GLN A 157 9.85 3.35 -7.67
N ARG A 158 9.53 3.29 -8.97
CA ARG A 158 8.68 2.23 -9.51
C ARG A 158 9.38 0.93 -9.13
N GLN A 159 8.68 0.07 -8.44
CA GLN A 159 9.16 -1.30 -8.28
C GLN A 159 9.45 -1.82 -9.67
N SER A 160 10.69 -2.28 -9.88
CA SER A 160 11.09 -2.84 -11.17
C SER A 160 10.09 -3.92 -11.55
N ARG A 161 9.56 -3.83 -12.78
CA ARG A 161 8.69 -4.85 -13.34
C ARG A 161 9.53 -5.75 -14.22
N PHE A 162 9.40 -7.02 -14.01
CA PHE A 162 10.12 -8.04 -14.75
C PHE A 162 9.15 -8.72 -15.70
N SER A 163 9.45 -8.72 -17.00
CA SER A 163 8.67 -9.44 -18.02
C SER A 163 8.99 -10.93 -17.93
N ILE A 164 8.47 -11.59 -16.93
CA ILE A 164 8.70 -13.00 -16.64
C ILE A 164 7.37 -13.74 -16.77
N PRO A 165 7.25 -14.72 -17.68
CA PRO A 165 6.09 -15.59 -17.77
C PRO A 165 6.13 -16.60 -16.62
N LEU A 166 5.39 -16.33 -15.55
CA LEU A 166 5.26 -17.23 -14.41
C LEU A 166 3.90 -17.92 -14.49
N THR A 167 3.91 -19.25 -14.42
CA THR A 167 2.67 -20.04 -14.36
C THR A 167 2.00 -19.85 -13.00
N LEU A 168 0.71 -19.51 -13.04
CA LEU A 168 -0.13 -19.28 -11.86
C LEU A 168 -1.44 -20.04 -11.98
N LEU A 169 -1.92 -20.55 -10.85
CA LEU A 169 -3.34 -20.83 -10.65
C LEU A 169 -3.97 -19.57 -10.04
N ILE A 170 -4.96 -19.01 -10.73
CA ILE A 170 -5.84 -17.96 -10.18
C ILE A 170 -7.12 -18.62 -9.68
N GLU A 171 -7.53 -18.28 -8.47
CA GLU A 171 -8.81 -18.64 -7.88
C GLU A 171 -9.55 -17.37 -7.50
N VAL A 172 -10.75 -17.20 -8.03
CA VAL A 172 -11.64 -16.07 -7.71
C VAL A 172 -12.38 -16.38 -6.42
N MET A 173 -12.31 -15.45 -5.47
CA MET A 173 -12.93 -15.63 -4.16
C MET A 173 -14.24 -14.83 -4.03
N ASP A 174 -15.24 -15.43 -3.41
CA ASP A 174 -16.46 -14.74 -2.97
C ASP A 174 -16.21 -13.97 -1.66
N ALA A 175 -17.26 -13.28 -1.16
CA ALA A 175 -17.22 -12.53 0.09
C ALA A 175 -16.94 -13.41 1.34
N ASN A 176 -17.15 -14.71 1.24
CA ASN A 176 -16.91 -15.68 2.32
C ASN A 176 -15.54 -16.35 2.21
N GLY A 177 -14.76 -16.03 1.15
CA GLY A 177 -13.46 -16.61 0.89
C GLY A 177 -13.49 -17.96 0.15
N ASN A 178 -14.66 -18.38 -0.36
CA ASN A 178 -14.77 -19.60 -1.15
C ASN A 178 -14.37 -19.32 -2.59
N THR A 179 -13.75 -20.32 -3.23
CA THR A 179 -13.41 -20.26 -4.64
C THR A 179 -14.66 -20.46 -5.50
N ILE A 180 -14.99 -19.47 -6.34
CA ILE A 180 -16.14 -19.50 -7.26
C ILE A 180 -15.74 -19.74 -8.73
N ALA A 181 -14.49 -19.47 -9.09
CA ALA A 181 -13.94 -19.77 -10.40
C ALA A 181 -12.42 -19.93 -10.28
N SER A 182 -11.80 -20.63 -11.22
CA SER A 182 -10.35 -20.78 -11.27
C SER A 182 -9.85 -20.90 -12.72
N GLU A 183 -8.62 -20.47 -12.95
CA GLU A 183 -7.95 -20.52 -14.25
C GLU A 183 -6.45 -20.75 -14.06
N HIS A 184 -5.85 -21.62 -14.88
CA HIS A 184 -4.39 -21.70 -15.01
C HIS A 184 -3.92 -20.73 -16.07
N THR A 185 -2.97 -19.88 -15.73
CA THR A 185 -2.50 -18.82 -16.62
C THR A 185 -1.04 -18.46 -16.39
N VAL A 186 -0.56 -17.42 -17.08
CA VAL A 186 0.79 -16.91 -16.93
C VAL A 186 0.78 -15.40 -16.72
N THR A 187 1.83 -14.89 -16.06
CA THR A 187 2.06 -13.45 -15.94
C THR A 187 2.61 -12.88 -17.25
N GLU A 188 2.20 -11.67 -17.62
CA GLU A 188 2.89 -10.83 -18.61
C GLU A 188 4.10 -10.15 -17.99
N ASN A 189 3.91 -9.60 -16.79
CA ASN A 189 4.97 -9.01 -15.98
C ASN A 189 4.66 -9.15 -14.49
N LEU A 190 5.69 -9.04 -13.68
CA LEU A 190 5.64 -9.22 -12.25
C LEU A 190 6.49 -8.14 -11.56
N SER A 191 6.04 -7.68 -10.41
CA SER A 191 6.80 -6.82 -9.49
C SER A 191 6.63 -7.34 -8.06
N LEU A 192 7.34 -6.76 -7.11
CA LEU A 192 7.17 -7.11 -5.69
C LEU A 192 5.71 -6.99 -5.21
N GLY A 193 4.97 -5.97 -5.65
CA GLY A 193 3.64 -5.67 -5.13
C GLY A 193 2.49 -5.92 -6.10
N GLY A 194 2.71 -6.52 -7.26
CA GLY A 194 1.63 -6.79 -8.21
C GLY A 194 2.09 -7.43 -9.51
N ALA A 195 1.12 -7.82 -10.33
CA ALA A 195 1.36 -8.47 -11.62
C ALA A 195 0.36 -8.01 -12.68
N SER A 196 0.77 -8.15 -13.94
CA SER A 196 -0.13 -8.21 -15.09
C SER A 196 -0.26 -9.68 -15.49
N ILE A 197 -1.48 -10.19 -15.52
CA ILE A 197 -1.79 -11.60 -15.71
C ILE A 197 -2.71 -11.74 -16.91
N PHE A 198 -2.41 -12.64 -17.84
CA PHE A 198 -3.36 -13.00 -18.88
C PHE A 198 -4.55 -13.72 -18.24
N SER A 199 -5.77 -13.39 -18.63
CA SER A 199 -6.95 -14.09 -18.09
C SER A 199 -8.15 -13.92 -19.01
N THR A 200 -8.89 -15.01 -19.17
CA THR A 200 -10.15 -15.03 -19.91
C THR A 200 -11.35 -14.81 -18.97
N LEU A 201 -11.13 -14.79 -17.66
CA LEU A 201 -12.17 -14.55 -16.67
C LEU A 201 -12.69 -13.11 -16.75
N ASP A 202 -13.99 -12.95 -16.88
CA ASP A 202 -14.62 -11.63 -16.82
C ASP A 202 -14.86 -11.22 -15.36
N LEU A 203 -13.88 -10.52 -14.79
CA LEU A 203 -13.88 -10.10 -13.40
C LEU A 203 -14.08 -8.59 -13.29
N GLU A 204 -14.75 -8.17 -12.24
CA GLU A 204 -14.88 -6.75 -11.92
C GLU A 204 -13.64 -6.21 -11.22
N ILE A 205 -13.39 -4.90 -11.38
CA ILE A 205 -12.38 -4.21 -10.60
C ILE A 205 -12.78 -4.27 -9.12
N GLY A 206 -11.84 -4.71 -8.27
CA GLY A 206 -12.10 -4.97 -6.86
C GLY A 206 -12.29 -6.45 -6.52
N SER A 207 -12.43 -7.34 -7.51
CA SER A 207 -12.49 -8.79 -7.27
C SER A 207 -11.24 -9.30 -6.56
N PHE A 208 -11.42 -10.20 -5.61
CA PHE A 208 -10.32 -10.84 -4.89
C PHE A 208 -9.89 -12.13 -5.57
N LEU A 209 -8.60 -12.30 -5.66
CA LEU A 209 -7.96 -13.47 -6.26
C LEU A 209 -6.97 -14.07 -5.28
N ARG A 210 -6.95 -15.40 -5.21
CA ARG A 210 -5.84 -16.16 -4.66
C ARG A 210 -4.95 -16.59 -5.83
N LEU A 211 -3.70 -16.19 -5.81
CA LEU A 211 -2.70 -16.52 -6.82
C LEU A 211 -1.74 -17.55 -6.24
N THR A 212 -1.66 -18.70 -6.84
CA THR A 212 -0.75 -19.77 -6.40
C THR A 212 0.27 -20.06 -7.49
N SER A 213 1.56 -19.98 -7.14
CA SER A 213 2.66 -20.44 -7.97
C SER A 213 3.27 -21.70 -7.34
N GLU A 214 3.12 -22.83 -8.01
CA GLU A 214 3.74 -24.08 -7.58
C GLU A 214 5.27 -24.01 -7.69
N GLN A 215 5.77 -23.36 -8.75
CA GLN A 215 7.20 -23.22 -8.98
C GLN A 215 7.94 -22.52 -7.83
N TYR A 216 7.29 -21.54 -7.18
CA TYR A 216 7.86 -20.77 -6.08
C TYR A 216 7.23 -21.13 -4.73
N ASN A 217 6.39 -22.17 -4.68
CA ASN A 217 5.67 -22.59 -3.49
C ASN A 217 5.04 -21.40 -2.73
N THR A 218 4.41 -20.52 -3.48
CA THR A 218 3.90 -19.24 -2.97
C THR A 218 2.44 -19.08 -3.32
N THR A 219 1.66 -18.68 -2.32
CA THR A 219 0.25 -18.28 -2.47
C THR A 219 0.08 -16.86 -1.97
N ILE A 220 -0.53 -15.99 -2.78
CA ILE A 220 -0.71 -14.56 -2.52
C ILE A 220 -2.16 -14.18 -2.74
N ILE A 221 -2.71 -13.40 -1.82
CA ILE A 221 -4.01 -12.76 -2.01
C ILE A 221 -3.81 -11.44 -2.73
N SER A 222 -4.60 -11.24 -3.78
CA SER A 222 -4.52 -10.06 -4.62
C SER A 222 -5.90 -9.49 -4.94
N VAL A 223 -5.94 -8.28 -5.46
CA VAL A 223 -7.15 -7.60 -5.89
C VAL A 223 -6.98 -7.08 -7.30
N VAL A 224 -8.01 -7.25 -8.14
CA VAL A 224 -8.04 -6.70 -9.49
C VAL A 224 -8.15 -5.18 -9.42
N ARG A 225 -7.15 -4.48 -9.98
CA ARG A 225 -7.10 -3.01 -10.00
C ARG A 225 -7.48 -2.42 -11.34
N ASN A 226 -7.20 -3.15 -12.41
CA ASN A 226 -7.53 -2.71 -13.76
C ASN A 226 -7.68 -3.91 -14.67
N LYS A 227 -8.41 -3.72 -15.77
CA LYS A 227 -8.52 -4.68 -16.87
C LYS A 227 -8.08 -3.97 -18.15
N ARG A 228 -7.33 -4.65 -18.98
CA ARG A 228 -6.89 -4.13 -20.28
C ARG A 228 -6.87 -5.24 -21.30
N THR A 229 -7.31 -4.95 -22.50
CA THR A 229 -7.06 -5.81 -23.67
C THR A 229 -5.85 -5.26 -24.42
N GLY A 230 -4.85 -6.09 -24.64
CA GLY A 230 -3.67 -5.70 -25.40
C GLY A 230 -3.94 -5.54 -26.91
N ALA A 231 -2.94 -5.07 -27.65
CA ALA A 231 -3.01 -5.00 -29.12
C ALA A 231 -3.13 -6.39 -29.76
N ASP A 232 -2.77 -7.44 -29.04
CA ASP A 232 -2.92 -8.85 -29.38
C ASP A 232 -4.33 -9.40 -29.12
N CYS A 233 -5.28 -8.55 -28.71
CA CYS A 233 -6.65 -8.90 -28.33
C CYS A 233 -6.76 -9.85 -27.12
N ILE A 234 -5.68 -10.06 -26.36
CA ILE A 234 -5.70 -10.91 -25.18
C ILE A 234 -6.01 -10.05 -23.94
N PRO A 235 -7.03 -10.43 -23.13
CA PRO A 235 -7.35 -9.72 -21.89
C PRO A 235 -6.26 -9.90 -20.83
N ARG A 236 -6.03 -8.85 -20.07
CA ARG A 236 -5.09 -8.80 -18.95
C ARG A 236 -5.75 -8.24 -17.73
N LEU A 237 -5.48 -8.86 -16.59
CA LEU A 237 -5.83 -8.37 -15.27
C LEU A 237 -4.59 -7.74 -14.64
N HIS A 238 -4.67 -6.50 -14.22
CA HIS A 238 -3.65 -5.87 -13.39
C HIS A 238 -4.05 -6.07 -11.94
N VAL A 239 -3.26 -6.83 -11.21
CA VAL A 239 -3.53 -7.19 -9.82
C VAL A 239 -2.52 -6.56 -8.88
N GLU A 240 -2.99 -6.20 -7.70
CA GLU A 240 -2.17 -5.75 -6.57
C GLU A 240 -2.13 -6.87 -5.51
N PHE A 241 -0.95 -7.19 -5.03
CA PHE A 241 -0.76 -8.12 -3.91
C PHE A 241 -1.08 -7.41 -2.60
N ILE A 242 -1.93 -8.00 -1.77
CA ILE A 242 -2.46 -7.32 -0.58
C ILE A 242 -2.02 -7.92 0.74
N ASP A 243 -1.58 -9.19 0.77
CA ASP A 243 -1.17 -9.87 1.99
C ASP A 243 0.36 -9.96 2.14
N ARG A 244 1.09 -10.05 1.02
CA ARG A 244 2.56 -10.15 1.00
C ARG A 244 3.14 -9.69 -0.33
N PHE A 245 4.47 -9.51 -0.39
CA PHE A 245 5.19 -9.34 -1.64
C PHE A 245 5.48 -10.69 -2.30
N PHE A 246 5.64 -10.67 -3.63
CA PHE A 246 6.11 -11.85 -4.35
C PHE A 246 7.62 -12.04 -4.09
N PRO A 247 8.08 -13.27 -3.77
CA PRO A 247 9.51 -13.52 -3.58
C PRO A 247 10.21 -13.49 -4.94
N LEU A 248 10.89 -12.37 -5.25
CA LEU A 248 11.66 -12.21 -6.50
C LEU A 248 13.06 -12.79 -6.42
N GLU A 249 13.50 -13.26 -5.25
CA GLU A 249 14.80 -13.88 -5.05
C GLU A 249 14.92 -15.15 -5.92
N GLY A 250 15.94 -15.19 -6.76
CA GLY A 250 16.16 -16.29 -7.71
C GLY A 250 15.40 -16.20 -9.03
N ILE A 251 14.65 -15.11 -9.26
CA ILE A 251 13.95 -14.84 -10.52
C ILE A 251 14.72 -13.79 -11.34
N VAL A 252 15.54 -12.98 -10.68
CA VAL A 252 16.36 -11.90 -11.25
C VAL A 252 17.83 -12.18 -10.98
#